data_e0e96c63b10387a68ed24ff61aeb5f4a
#
_entry.id   e0e96c63b10387a68ed24ff61aeb5f4a
#
_cell.length_a   1.000
_cell.length_b   1.000
_cell.length_c   1.000
_cell.angle_alpha   90.00
_cell.angle_beta   90.00
_cell.angle_gamma   90.00
#
_symmetry.space_group_name_H-M   'P 1'
#
loop_
_entity.id
_entity.type
_entity.pdbx_description
1 polymer ?
#
loop_
_entity_poly.entity_id
_entity_poly.type
_entity_poly.pdbx_seq_one_letter_code
_entity_poly.pdbx_strand_id
1 'polypeptide(L)'
;MLRFAHFGGGLALLIAASAHAQAPACSAAKLAEISAAPTAAQPTVEIDCSATLPPNTVVRKALRFSGAAASGAVFDCQGGRIEPATDSSQPDSVLIQSQWRQGQWQRPQNITLRRCTIQGSLRIQGMAANGEGAALRDSSRRSGHTERAQAAAPANIMLDTLTLLGQGRIPLYLAPGVTGVTLQNSHVGGRSNSVAVYLDAESANNTLQHNLIDSRSARELVAIDGSAHNTIRHNRFSALSHGGLFLYRNCGEGGTVRHQTPSHNTISDNTFFYRHYHGRLPAVWLGARNGNRNYCQADAGYPFGSSISNLDGAQHNRVNNNRIYKLSPQRMIRDQGSDNIISGNTTVR
;
A
#
# COMPACT_ATOMS: atom_id res chain seq x y z
N MET A 1 -18.67 -58.47 33.76
CA MET A 1 -19.07 -57.53 32.73
C MET A 1 -18.91 -56.13 33.31
N LEU A 2 -17.75 -55.47 33.06
CA LEU A 2 -17.49 -54.09 33.47
C LEU A 2 -17.72 -53.19 32.25
N ARG A 3 -18.62 -52.21 32.40
CA ARG A 3 -18.86 -51.13 31.40
C ARG A 3 -17.94 -49.95 31.72
N PHE A 4 -17.06 -49.62 30.83
CA PHE A 4 -16.29 -48.35 30.86
C PHE A 4 -17.11 -47.28 30.18
N ALA A 5 -17.40 -46.20 30.91
CA ALA A 5 -17.98 -44.97 30.38
C ALA A 5 -16.84 -44.03 29.91
N HIS A 6 -16.83 -43.68 28.62
CA HIS A 6 -15.92 -42.64 28.06
C HIS A 6 -16.56 -41.28 28.28
N PHE A 7 -15.95 -40.45 29.10
CA PHE A 7 -16.22 -39.02 29.16
C PHE A 7 -15.33 -38.32 28.12
N GLY A 8 -15.92 -37.89 27.02
CA GLY A 8 -15.28 -37.00 26.03
C GLY A 8 -15.45 -35.55 26.50
N GLY A 9 -14.41 -34.97 27.10
CA GLY A 9 -14.35 -33.56 27.40
C GLY A 9 -13.95 -32.78 26.15
N GLY A 10 -14.89 -32.12 25.48
CA GLY A 10 -14.62 -31.17 24.41
C GLY A 10 -14.02 -29.87 24.97
N LEU A 11 -12.75 -29.61 24.67
CA LEU A 11 -12.10 -28.34 24.98
C LEU A 11 -12.54 -27.30 23.93
N ALA A 12 -13.48 -26.45 24.30
CA ALA A 12 -13.86 -25.30 23.48
C ALA A 12 -12.73 -24.25 23.54
N LEU A 13 -11.95 -24.11 22.47
CA LEU A 13 -11.04 -23.00 22.31
C LEU A 13 -11.85 -21.71 22.11
N LEU A 14 -11.97 -20.91 23.14
CA LEU A 14 -12.42 -19.51 23.03
C LEU A 14 -11.34 -18.70 22.34
N ILE A 15 -11.49 -18.46 21.04
CA ILE A 15 -10.74 -17.45 20.31
C ILE A 15 -11.26 -16.09 20.77
N ALA A 16 -10.60 -15.49 21.74
CA ALA A 16 -10.84 -14.11 22.12
C ALA A 16 -10.38 -13.21 20.96
N ALA A 17 -11.34 -12.74 20.16
CA ALA A 17 -11.10 -11.63 19.24
C ALA A 17 -10.73 -10.42 20.10
N SER A 18 -9.46 -10.03 20.10
CA SER A 18 -8.99 -8.79 20.72
C SER A 18 -9.64 -7.63 19.98
N ALA A 19 -10.72 -7.08 20.53
CA ALA A 19 -11.25 -5.80 20.10
C ALA A 19 -10.16 -4.76 20.36
N HIS A 20 -9.49 -4.32 19.31
CA HIS A 20 -8.52 -3.24 19.43
C HIS A 20 -9.27 -1.96 19.83
N ALA A 21 -8.93 -1.41 20.97
CA ALA A 21 -9.59 -0.21 21.47
C ALA A 21 -9.39 0.95 20.48
N GLN A 22 -10.49 1.63 20.17
CA GLN A 22 -10.44 2.86 19.40
C GLN A 22 -9.71 3.94 20.22
N ALA A 23 -8.89 4.77 19.56
CA ALA A 23 -8.28 5.91 20.22
C ALA A 23 -9.33 6.89 20.74
N PRO A 24 -9.09 7.57 21.87
CA PRO A 24 -10.04 8.51 22.45
C PRO A 24 -10.36 9.65 21.47
N ALA A 25 -11.49 10.31 21.66
CA ALA A 25 -11.82 11.49 20.88
C ALA A 25 -10.79 12.61 21.13
N CYS A 26 -10.46 13.35 20.08
CA CYS A 26 -9.60 14.52 20.21
C CYS A 26 -10.25 15.60 21.07
N SER A 27 -9.44 16.24 21.93
CA SER A 27 -9.89 17.41 22.70
C SER A 27 -10.24 18.58 21.80
N ALA A 28 -11.02 19.54 22.30
CA ALA A 28 -11.34 20.77 21.57
C ALA A 28 -10.06 21.55 21.18
N ALA A 29 -9.03 21.56 22.03
CA ALA A 29 -7.74 22.17 21.74
C ALA A 29 -7.03 21.46 20.57
N LYS A 30 -7.05 20.12 20.51
CA LYS A 30 -6.47 19.35 19.41
C LYS A 30 -7.23 19.59 18.10
N LEU A 31 -8.55 19.65 18.13
CA LEU A 31 -9.36 19.97 16.94
C LEU A 31 -9.07 21.40 16.43
N ALA A 32 -8.88 22.36 17.33
CA ALA A 32 -8.46 23.71 16.97
C ALA A 32 -7.05 23.72 16.37
N GLU A 33 -6.09 22.96 16.91
CA GLU A 33 -4.74 22.79 16.36
C GLU A 33 -4.76 22.20 14.93
N ILE A 34 -5.61 21.19 14.68
CA ILE A 34 -5.78 20.58 13.36
C ILE A 34 -6.29 21.61 12.35
N SER A 35 -7.24 22.44 12.73
CA SER A 35 -7.89 23.43 11.87
C SER A 35 -7.10 24.74 11.73
N ALA A 36 -6.13 24.99 12.60
CA ALA A 36 -5.32 26.20 12.56
C ALA A 36 -4.44 26.27 11.32
N ALA A 37 -4.19 27.49 10.85
CA ALA A 37 -3.24 27.73 9.76
C ALA A 37 -1.83 27.20 10.12
N PRO A 38 -1.07 26.67 9.15
CA PRO A 38 0.31 26.28 9.39
C PRO A 38 1.17 27.52 9.68
N THR A 39 2.21 27.32 10.48
CA THR A 39 3.30 28.29 10.66
C THR A 39 4.61 27.65 10.26
N ALA A 40 5.67 28.42 10.04
CA ALA A 40 7.00 27.87 9.76
C ALA A 40 7.50 26.92 10.87
N ALA A 41 7.11 27.16 12.13
CA ALA A 41 7.45 26.32 13.27
C ALA A 41 6.52 25.10 13.43
N GLN A 42 5.31 25.15 12.87
CA GLN A 42 4.30 24.08 12.99
C GLN A 42 3.60 23.82 11.65
N PRO A 43 4.33 23.29 10.65
CA PRO A 43 3.74 22.95 9.35
C PRO A 43 2.94 21.63 9.40
N THR A 44 3.08 20.87 10.48
CA THR A 44 2.44 19.54 10.68
C THR A 44 1.62 19.52 11.96
N VAL A 45 0.77 18.51 12.07
CA VAL A 45 0.07 18.17 13.32
C VAL A 45 0.10 16.66 13.53
N GLU A 46 0.48 16.23 14.75
CA GLU A 46 0.43 14.83 15.17
C GLU A 46 -0.99 14.44 15.54
N ILE A 47 -1.41 13.25 15.08
CA ILE A 47 -2.75 12.69 15.31
C ILE A 47 -2.59 11.41 16.13
N ASP A 48 -2.99 11.48 17.38
CA ASP A 48 -2.99 10.40 18.38
C ASP A 48 -4.36 10.14 19.01
N CYS A 49 -5.40 10.72 18.42
CA CYS A 49 -6.80 10.69 18.87
C CYS A 49 -7.74 10.60 17.67
N SER A 50 -9.00 10.26 17.92
CA SER A 50 -10.03 10.22 16.89
C SER A 50 -10.64 11.61 16.67
N ALA A 51 -10.65 12.08 15.42
CA ALA A 51 -11.18 13.36 15.01
C ALA A 51 -12.32 13.19 14.00
N THR A 52 -13.41 13.90 14.22
CA THR A 52 -14.46 14.14 13.22
C THR A 52 -14.50 15.63 12.97
N LEU A 53 -14.12 16.04 11.76
CA LEU A 53 -14.07 17.46 11.41
C LEU A 53 -15.46 17.95 10.98
N PRO A 54 -15.78 19.24 11.17
CA PRO A 54 -16.95 19.83 10.55
C PRO A 54 -16.93 19.65 9.02
N PRO A 55 -18.09 19.52 8.37
CA PRO A 55 -18.15 19.44 6.90
C PRO A 55 -17.42 20.62 6.22
N ASN A 56 -16.81 20.35 5.08
CA ASN A 56 -16.06 21.32 4.27
C ASN A 56 -14.83 21.97 4.96
N THR A 57 -14.38 21.43 6.09
CA THR A 57 -13.14 21.88 6.72
C THR A 57 -11.94 21.70 5.78
N VAL A 58 -11.07 22.69 5.70
CA VAL A 58 -9.79 22.61 4.98
C VAL A 58 -8.65 22.59 5.99
N VAL A 59 -7.98 21.44 6.09
CA VAL A 59 -6.77 21.26 6.90
C VAL A 59 -5.56 21.66 6.06
N ARG A 60 -4.83 22.68 6.47
CA ARG A 60 -3.67 23.21 5.76
C ARG A 60 -2.32 22.74 6.35
N LYS A 61 -2.35 21.98 7.43
CA LYS A 61 -1.18 21.29 8.00
C LYS A 61 -1.07 19.89 7.45
N ALA A 62 0.15 19.38 7.31
CA ALA A 62 0.33 17.97 7.00
C ALA A 62 0.03 17.12 8.24
N LEU A 63 -0.69 16.02 8.05
CA LEU A 63 -1.07 15.11 9.14
C LEU A 63 0.01 14.05 9.36
N ARG A 64 0.33 13.79 10.62
CA ARG A 64 1.26 12.75 11.05
C ARG A 64 0.56 11.81 12.04
N PHE A 65 0.55 10.51 11.72
CA PHE A 65 0.10 9.45 12.60
C PHE A 65 1.34 8.63 12.97
N SER A 66 1.92 8.90 14.14
CA SER A 66 3.26 8.44 14.47
C SER A 66 3.28 7.47 15.64
N GLY A 67 3.91 6.31 15.42
CA GLY A 67 4.14 5.31 16.46
C GLY A 67 2.88 4.68 17.03
N ALA A 68 3.04 3.92 18.12
CA ALA A 68 1.93 3.20 18.74
C ALA A 68 0.81 4.13 19.28
N ALA A 69 1.15 5.38 19.62
CA ALA A 69 0.18 6.35 20.14
C ALA A 69 -0.94 6.68 19.15
N ALA A 70 -0.67 6.61 17.84
CA ALA A 70 -1.67 6.85 16.81
C ALA A 70 -2.60 5.64 16.55
N SER A 71 -2.37 4.50 17.21
CA SER A 71 -3.16 3.29 16.97
C SER A 71 -4.62 3.49 17.36
N GLY A 72 -5.52 2.93 16.53
CA GLY A 72 -6.97 3.02 16.74
C GLY A 72 -7.58 4.38 16.39
N ALA A 73 -6.81 5.35 15.89
CA ALA A 73 -7.32 6.66 15.51
C ALA A 73 -8.28 6.57 14.31
N VAL A 74 -9.42 7.21 14.42
CA VAL A 74 -10.38 7.42 13.33
C VAL A 74 -10.34 8.90 12.95
N PHE A 75 -9.92 9.20 11.72
CA PHE A 75 -9.91 10.57 11.20
C PHE A 75 -10.94 10.70 10.08
N ASP A 76 -11.98 11.46 10.34
CA ASP A 76 -13.12 11.63 9.46
C ASP A 76 -13.25 13.08 9.03
N CYS A 77 -13.00 13.35 7.77
CA CYS A 77 -13.08 14.70 7.22
C CYS A 77 -14.51 15.17 6.91
N GLN A 78 -15.50 14.27 6.91
CA GLN A 78 -16.88 14.58 6.49
C GLN A 78 -16.97 15.32 5.13
N GLY A 79 -16.15 14.92 4.16
CA GLY A 79 -16.05 15.58 2.86
C GLY A 79 -15.09 16.78 2.81
N GLY A 80 -14.43 17.10 3.91
CA GLY A 80 -13.40 18.12 3.95
C GLY A 80 -12.10 17.76 3.24
N ARG A 81 -11.13 18.68 3.24
CA ARG A 81 -9.92 18.58 2.45
C ARG A 81 -8.65 18.70 3.31
N ILE A 82 -7.61 17.98 2.93
CA ILE A 82 -6.26 18.07 3.47
C ILE A 82 -5.38 18.61 2.35
N GLU A 83 -4.95 19.88 2.46
CA GLU A 83 -4.25 20.64 1.42
C GLU A 83 -3.03 21.37 2.01
N PRO A 84 -2.05 20.68 2.59
CA PRO A 84 -0.87 21.35 3.10
C PRO A 84 0.00 21.86 1.95
N ALA A 85 0.74 22.91 2.20
CA ALA A 85 1.88 23.26 1.35
C ALA A 85 2.95 22.18 1.56
N THR A 86 3.31 21.46 0.48
CA THR A 86 4.34 20.42 0.51
C THR A 86 5.58 20.89 -0.21
N ASP A 87 6.75 20.61 0.36
CA ASP A 87 8.07 20.88 -0.22
C ASP A 87 9.01 19.65 -0.06
N SER A 88 10.31 19.83 -0.25
CA SER A 88 11.29 18.76 -0.08
C SER A 88 11.43 18.29 1.39
N SER A 89 11.18 19.15 2.36
CA SER A 89 11.24 18.82 3.80
C SER A 89 9.94 18.21 4.32
N GLN A 90 8.81 18.58 3.71
CA GLN A 90 7.46 18.10 4.02
C GLN A 90 6.78 17.53 2.77
N PRO A 91 7.28 16.39 2.26
CA PRO A 91 6.84 15.90 0.96
C PRO A 91 5.44 15.27 0.97
N ASP A 92 4.94 14.82 2.12
CA ASP A 92 3.70 14.06 2.21
C ASP A 92 2.62 14.84 2.95
N SER A 93 1.42 14.88 2.37
CA SER A 93 0.25 15.51 2.97
C SER A 93 -0.27 14.75 4.19
N VAL A 94 -0.19 13.41 4.10
CA VAL A 94 -0.49 12.50 5.21
C VAL A 94 0.62 11.47 5.30
N LEU A 95 1.19 11.31 6.49
CA LEU A 95 2.18 10.29 6.79
C LEU A 95 1.73 9.46 7.99
N ILE A 96 1.60 8.14 7.78
CA ILE A 96 1.37 7.15 8.84
C ILE A 96 2.68 6.41 9.02
N GLN A 97 3.37 6.56 10.17
CA GLN A 97 4.74 6.09 10.30
C GLN A 97 5.03 5.41 11.63
N SER A 98 5.89 4.43 11.57
CA SER A 98 6.51 3.85 12.76
C SER A 98 7.60 4.75 13.31
N GLN A 99 7.84 4.67 14.62
CA GLN A 99 8.90 5.39 15.31
C GLN A 99 9.85 4.40 15.98
N TRP A 100 11.15 4.63 15.84
CA TRP A 100 12.15 3.91 16.62
C TRP A 100 12.27 4.52 18.00
N ARG A 101 11.89 3.80 19.05
CA ARG A 101 11.98 4.24 20.44
C ARG A 101 12.40 3.08 21.33
N GLN A 102 13.31 3.34 22.27
CA GLN A 102 13.74 2.37 23.27
C GLN A 102 14.18 1.02 22.68
N GLY A 103 14.92 1.05 21.56
CA GLY A 103 15.43 -0.16 20.93
C GLY A 103 14.42 -0.98 20.12
N GLN A 104 13.22 -0.47 19.88
CA GLN A 104 12.18 -1.16 19.11
C GLN A 104 11.37 -0.23 18.21
N TRP A 105 10.79 -0.80 17.16
CA TRP A 105 9.86 -0.10 16.30
C TRP A 105 8.47 -0.05 16.94
N GLN A 106 7.99 1.16 17.18
CA GLN A 106 6.63 1.42 17.62
C GLN A 106 5.78 1.74 16.40
N ARG A 107 4.94 0.81 16.00
CA ARG A 107 4.12 0.95 14.78
C ARG A 107 2.69 1.35 15.11
N PRO A 108 2.09 2.26 14.34
CA PRO A 108 0.64 2.50 14.43
C PRO A 108 -0.13 1.36 13.78
N GLN A 109 -1.31 1.02 14.34
CA GLN A 109 -2.19 -0.02 13.87
C GLN A 109 -3.65 0.41 13.96
N ASN A 110 -4.51 -0.19 13.12
CA ASN A 110 -5.96 -0.01 13.17
C ASN A 110 -6.40 1.46 13.01
N ILE A 111 -5.73 2.21 12.14
CA ILE A 111 -6.11 3.59 11.81
C ILE A 111 -7.20 3.55 10.72
N THR A 112 -8.18 4.42 10.85
CA THR A 112 -9.17 4.68 9.79
C THR A 112 -9.08 6.13 9.36
N LEU A 113 -8.86 6.35 8.05
CA LEU A 113 -8.96 7.65 7.40
C LEU A 113 -10.11 7.59 6.39
N ARG A 114 -11.10 8.47 6.54
CA ARG A 114 -12.29 8.38 5.69
C ARG A 114 -12.89 9.71 5.31
N ARG A 115 -13.57 9.71 4.16
CA ARG A 115 -14.33 10.86 3.61
C ARG A 115 -13.49 12.13 3.49
N CYS A 116 -12.23 11.98 3.05
CA CYS A 116 -11.27 13.07 2.88
C CYS A 116 -10.88 13.24 1.41
N THR A 117 -10.74 14.48 0.97
CA THR A 117 -9.98 14.81 -0.23
C THR A 117 -8.55 15.18 0.19
N ILE A 118 -7.55 14.45 -0.29
CA ILE A 118 -6.14 14.69 0.01
C ILE A 118 -5.44 15.16 -1.25
N GLN A 119 -4.91 16.38 -1.22
CA GLN A 119 -4.05 16.91 -2.28
C GLN A 119 -2.58 16.61 -1.97
N GLY A 120 -1.90 15.94 -2.88
CA GLY A 120 -0.51 15.52 -2.72
C GLY A 120 -0.39 14.02 -2.52
N SER A 121 0.22 13.56 -1.42
CA SER A 121 0.51 12.15 -1.17
C SER A 121 0.09 11.67 0.22
N LEU A 122 -0.33 10.41 0.27
CA LEU A 122 -0.50 9.62 1.48
C LEU A 122 0.57 8.54 1.48
N ARG A 123 1.43 8.55 2.49
CA ARG A 123 2.49 7.56 2.68
C ARG A 123 2.27 6.78 3.97
N ILE A 124 2.48 5.46 3.91
CA ILE A 124 2.47 4.56 5.07
C ILE A 124 3.85 3.92 5.14
N GLN A 125 4.59 4.13 6.24
CA GLN A 125 6.03 3.83 6.29
C GLN A 125 6.46 3.18 7.61
N GLY A 126 7.18 2.06 7.49
CA GLY A 126 7.86 1.39 8.60
C GLY A 126 9.29 1.91 8.83
N MET A 127 10.28 1.03 8.66
CA MET A 127 11.70 1.34 8.86
C MET A 127 12.22 2.44 7.94
N ALA A 128 11.79 2.45 6.68
CA ALA A 128 12.12 3.45 5.67
C ALA A 128 11.30 3.22 4.41
N ALA A 129 11.39 4.14 3.44
CA ALA A 129 11.02 3.88 2.06
C ALA A 129 12.09 2.99 1.39
N ASN A 130 11.71 2.38 0.25
CA ASN A 130 12.60 1.52 -0.51
C ASN A 130 13.85 2.26 -1.00
N GLY A 131 15.02 1.60 -0.85
CA GLY A 131 16.31 2.19 -1.22
C GLY A 131 16.79 3.30 -0.28
N GLU A 132 15.99 3.68 0.70
CA GLU A 132 16.28 4.71 1.70
C GLU A 132 16.47 4.09 3.09
N GLY A 133 17.26 4.72 3.94
CA GLY A 133 17.42 4.37 5.36
C GLY A 133 18.26 3.13 5.65
N ALA A 134 19.22 3.32 6.56
CA ALA A 134 20.17 2.28 6.98
C ALA A 134 19.46 1.11 7.66
N ALA A 135 18.47 1.36 8.52
CA ALA A 135 17.77 0.32 9.28
C ALA A 135 17.10 -0.74 8.37
N LEU A 136 16.46 -0.31 7.28
CA LEU A 136 15.86 -1.21 6.31
C LEU A 136 16.93 -2.05 5.60
N ARG A 137 17.99 -1.40 5.11
CA ARG A 137 19.12 -2.06 4.44
C ARG A 137 19.82 -3.06 5.34
N ASP A 138 20.14 -2.69 6.57
CA ASP A 138 20.82 -3.56 7.52
C ASP A 138 19.95 -4.76 7.93
N SER A 139 18.64 -4.55 8.06
CA SER A 139 17.70 -5.64 8.26
C SER A 139 17.69 -6.59 7.06
N SER A 140 17.70 -6.06 5.83
CA SER A 140 17.60 -6.85 4.61
C SER A 140 18.78 -7.80 4.35
N ARG A 141 19.94 -7.49 4.95
CA ARG A 141 21.16 -8.29 4.85
C ARG A 141 21.22 -9.45 5.84
N ARG A 142 20.12 -9.74 6.52
CA ARG A 142 19.97 -10.86 7.47
C ARG A 142 18.72 -11.66 7.12
N SER A 143 18.76 -12.98 7.33
CA SER A 143 17.59 -13.86 7.16
C SER A 143 16.39 -13.36 7.98
N GLY A 144 15.15 -13.66 7.57
CA GLY A 144 13.94 -13.23 8.27
C GLY A 144 13.65 -11.72 8.14
N HIS A 145 14.10 -11.08 7.05
CA HIS A 145 13.87 -9.66 6.82
C HIS A 145 12.40 -9.33 6.64
N THR A 146 11.66 -10.14 5.89
CA THR A 146 10.24 -9.93 5.62
C THR A 146 9.45 -9.78 6.93
N GLU A 147 9.65 -10.73 7.85
CA GLU A 147 8.97 -10.74 9.15
C GLU A 147 9.34 -9.52 9.99
N ARG A 148 10.63 -9.14 10.00
CA ARG A 148 11.07 -7.94 10.73
C ARG A 148 10.53 -6.65 10.12
N ALA A 149 10.52 -6.54 8.80
CA ALA A 149 9.96 -5.37 8.12
C ALA A 149 8.47 -5.23 8.39
N GLN A 150 7.71 -6.35 8.32
CA GLN A 150 6.28 -6.38 8.61
C GLN A 150 5.98 -6.11 10.09
N ALA A 151 6.79 -6.63 11.01
CA ALA A 151 6.66 -6.33 12.43
C ALA A 151 6.94 -4.86 12.77
N ALA A 152 7.79 -4.20 12.00
CA ALA A 152 8.17 -2.80 12.18
C ALA A 152 7.24 -1.79 11.49
N ALA A 153 6.47 -2.21 10.50
CA ALA A 153 5.66 -1.32 9.67
C ALA A 153 4.22 -1.17 10.20
N PRO A 154 3.54 -0.05 9.89
CA PRO A 154 2.12 0.12 10.19
C PRO A 154 1.28 -1.02 9.62
N ALA A 155 0.19 -1.38 10.30
CA ALA A 155 -0.68 -2.47 9.89
C ALA A 155 -2.16 -2.18 10.11
N ASN A 156 -3.04 -2.85 9.32
CA ASN A 156 -4.49 -2.78 9.45
C ASN A 156 -5.01 -1.34 9.31
N ILE A 157 -4.68 -0.68 8.22
CA ILE A 157 -5.10 0.70 7.94
C ILE A 157 -6.28 0.69 6.98
N MET A 158 -7.38 1.32 7.38
CA MET A 158 -8.57 1.50 6.55
C MET A 158 -8.56 2.89 5.89
N LEU A 159 -8.56 2.92 4.58
CA LEU A 159 -8.65 4.11 3.73
C LEU A 159 -9.97 4.02 2.96
N ASP A 160 -11.00 4.73 3.41
CA ASP A 160 -12.36 4.57 2.89
C ASP A 160 -12.94 5.88 2.37
N THR A 161 -13.54 5.84 1.19
CA THR A 161 -14.21 7.00 0.58
C THR A 161 -13.27 8.21 0.49
N LEU A 162 -12.03 7.97 0.04
CA LEU A 162 -11.03 9.01 -0.16
C LEU A 162 -11.00 9.50 -1.60
N THR A 163 -10.61 10.77 -1.78
CA THR A 163 -10.15 11.30 -3.05
C THR A 163 -8.67 11.70 -2.91
N LEU A 164 -7.77 10.90 -3.50
CA LEU A 164 -6.32 11.13 -3.48
C LEU A 164 -5.91 11.80 -4.80
N LEU A 165 -5.49 13.05 -4.75
CA LEU A 165 -5.13 13.84 -5.92
C LEU A 165 -3.63 14.12 -5.95
N GLY A 166 -2.86 13.30 -6.67
CA GLY A 166 -1.43 13.47 -6.83
C GLY A 166 -1.07 14.83 -7.45
N GLN A 167 -0.02 15.45 -6.90
CA GLN A 167 0.54 16.72 -7.38
C GLN A 167 2.02 16.55 -7.78
N GLY A 168 2.30 15.54 -8.63
CA GLY A 168 3.64 15.17 -9.06
C GLY A 168 4.29 14.08 -8.20
N ARG A 169 3.72 13.74 -7.04
CA ARG A 169 4.15 12.63 -6.18
C ARG A 169 3.23 11.43 -6.33
N ILE A 170 3.62 10.27 -5.84
CA ILE A 170 2.79 9.07 -5.77
C ILE A 170 1.64 9.34 -4.81
N PRO A 171 0.38 9.31 -5.29
CA PRO A 171 -0.79 9.58 -4.44
C PRO A 171 -0.91 8.64 -3.24
N LEU A 172 -0.65 7.33 -3.43
CA LEU A 172 -0.65 6.34 -2.34
C LEU A 172 0.62 5.48 -2.41
N TYR A 173 1.40 5.51 -1.33
CA TYR A 173 2.61 4.71 -1.20
C TYR A 173 2.60 3.89 0.09
N LEU A 174 2.60 2.56 -0.06
CA LEU A 174 2.78 1.59 1.02
C LEU A 174 4.24 1.14 1.01
N ALA A 175 5.02 1.60 1.99
CA ALA A 175 6.45 1.33 2.08
C ALA A 175 6.75 -0.12 2.51
N PRO A 176 8.03 -0.53 2.52
CA PRO A 176 8.41 -1.89 2.87
C PRO A 176 7.83 -2.38 4.18
N GLY A 177 7.26 -3.58 4.13
CA GLY A 177 6.70 -4.27 5.29
C GLY A 177 5.27 -3.85 5.69
N VAL A 178 4.64 -2.87 5.05
CA VAL A 178 3.27 -2.45 5.37
C VAL A 178 2.27 -3.55 5.05
N THR A 179 1.38 -3.88 6.01
CA THR A 179 0.43 -4.99 5.86
C THR A 179 -1.01 -4.62 6.22
N GLY A 180 -1.97 -5.29 5.56
CA GLY A 180 -3.39 -5.18 5.92
C GLY A 180 -4.02 -3.82 5.63
N VAL A 181 -3.49 -3.06 4.67
CA VAL A 181 -4.10 -1.81 4.22
C VAL A 181 -5.27 -2.12 3.30
N THR A 182 -6.42 -1.51 3.57
CA THR A 182 -7.57 -1.55 2.66
C THR A 182 -7.84 -0.16 2.14
N LEU A 183 -7.71 0.03 0.81
CA LEU A 183 -8.23 1.20 0.09
C LEU A 183 -9.52 0.79 -0.59
N GLN A 184 -10.62 1.45 -0.23
CA GLN A 184 -11.91 1.15 -0.82
C GLN A 184 -12.76 2.38 -1.12
N ASN A 185 -13.73 2.22 -2.05
CA ASN A 185 -14.71 3.24 -2.42
C ASN A 185 -14.09 4.60 -2.74
N SER A 186 -12.87 4.60 -3.27
CA SER A 186 -12.00 5.77 -3.32
C SER A 186 -11.63 6.13 -4.77
N HIS A 187 -11.22 7.37 -4.95
CA HIS A 187 -10.69 7.88 -6.22
C HIS A 187 -9.20 8.21 -6.07
N VAL A 188 -8.36 7.62 -6.93
CA VAL A 188 -6.93 7.95 -7.03
C VAL A 188 -6.69 8.62 -8.37
N GLY A 189 -6.54 9.93 -8.33
CA GLY A 189 -6.45 10.80 -9.51
C GLY A 189 -5.28 11.79 -9.47
N GLY A 190 -5.43 12.88 -10.23
CA GLY A 190 -4.39 13.91 -10.32
C GLY A 190 -3.21 13.50 -11.20
N ARG A 191 -2.00 13.99 -10.88
CA ARG A 191 -0.77 13.72 -11.62
C ARG A 191 0.30 13.11 -10.72
N SER A 192 0.99 12.07 -11.23
CA SER A 192 2.16 11.48 -10.60
C SER A 192 3.34 11.45 -11.58
N ASN A 193 4.52 11.81 -11.12
CA ASN A 193 5.77 11.67 -11.88
C ASN A 193 6.33 10.22 -11.81
N SER A 194 5.60 9.32 -11.17
CA SER A 194 5.88 7.90 -11.07
C SER A 194 4.57 7.11 -11.26
N VAL A 195 4.25 6.18 -10.39
CA VAL A 195 2.99 5.40 -10.37
C VAL A 195 1.89 6.12 -9.59
N ALA A 196 0.65 5.66 -9.70
CA ALA A 196 -0.45 6.19 -8.88
C ALA A 196 -0.52 5.52 -7.49
N VAL A 197 -0.32 4.20 -7.46
CA VAL A 197 -0.27 3.40 -6.22
C VAL A 197 0.98 2.54 -6.22
N TYR A 198 1.71 2.55 -5.12
CA TYR A 198 2.91 1.72 -4.94
C TYR A 198 2.73 0.79 -3.74
N LEU A 199 2.81 -0.51 -3.97
CA LEU A 199 2.94 -1.54 -2.95
C LEU A 199 4.39 -2.01 -2.97
N ASP A 200 5.17 -1.59 -1.98
CA ASP A 200 6.61 -1.79 -1.96
C ASP A 200 7.00 -3.14 -1.34
N ALA A 201 8.27 -3.46 -1.39
CA ALA A 201 8.84 -4.73 -0.99
C ALA A 201 8.45 -5.15 0.43
N GLU A 202 8.37 -6.46 0.66
CA GLU A 202 8.00 -7.04 1.95
C GLU A 202 6.60 -6.64 2.45
N SER A 203 5.89 -5.72 1.75
CA SER A 203 4.49 -5.42 2.08
C SER A 203 3.58 -6.59 1.66
N ALA A 204 2.46 -6.78 2.36
CA ALA A 204 1.59 -7.92 2.09
C ALA A 204 0.16 -7.73 2.58
N ASN A 205 -0.75 -8.60 2.09
CA ASN A 205 -2.13 -8.70 2.55
C ASN A 205 -2.92 -7.37 2.41
N ASN A 206 -2.57 -6.55 1.41
CA ASN A 206 -3.24 -5.29 1.16
C ASN A 206 -4.42 -5.49 0.18
N THR A 207 -5.46 -4.69 0.33
CA THR A 207 -6.67 -4.76 -0.50
C THR A 207 -6.94 -3.43 -1.17
N LEU A 208 -7.07 -3.44 -2.50
CA LEU A 208 -7.59 -2.33 -3.30
C LEU A 208 -8.93 -2.77 -3.90
N GLN A 209 -10.05 -2.19 -3.47
CA GLN A 209 -11.37 -2.62 -3.95
C GLN A 209 -12.35 -1.47 -4.18
N HIS A 210 -13.19 -1.60 -5.21
CA HIS A 210 -14.23 -0.61 -5.53
C HIS A 210 -13.72 0.81 -5.76
N ASN A 211 -12.50 0.95 -6.31
CA ASN A 211 -11.88 2.25 -6.53
C ASN A 211 -11.94 2.66 -8.00
N LEU A 212 -11.94 3.97 -8.25
CA LEU A 212 -11.56 4.56 -9.53
C LEU A 212 -10.08 4.97 -9.46
N ILE A 213 -9.25 4.43 -10.35
CA ILE A 213 -7.83 4.77 -10.44
C ILE A 213 -7.56 5.31 -11.84
N ASP A 214 -7.41 6.64 -11.94
CA ASP A 214 -7.27 7.35 -13.23
C ASP A 214 -6.20 8.46 -13.21
N SER A 215 -5.27 8.38 -12.28
CA SER A 215 -4.14 9.32 -12.20
C SER A 215 -3.35 9.36 -13.51
N ARG A 216 -2.96 10.55 -13.93
CA ARG A 216 -1.98 10.74 -15.00
C ARG A 216 -0.58 10.44 -14.48
N SER A 217 -0.20 9.17 -14.51
CA SER A 217 1.08 8.67 -14.05
C SER A 217 2.12 8.64 -15.17
N ALA A 218 3.39 8.87 -14.84
CA ALA A 218 4.51 8.73 -15.78
C ALA A 218 4.90 7.27 -16.01
N ARG A 219 4.39 6.35 -15.18
CA ARG A 219 4.61 4.90 -15.25
C ARG A 219 3.26 4.18 -15.13
N GLU A 220 3.31 2.86 -14.93
CA GLU A 220 2.12 2.04 -14.65
C GLU A 220 1.26 2.65 -13.53
N LEU A 221 -0.05 2.37 -13.54
CA LEU A 221 -0.93 2.91 -12.50
C LEU A 221 -0.65 2.30 -11.13
N VAL A 222 -0.44 0.98 -11.06
CA VAL A 222 -0.16 0.27 -9.81
C VAL A 222 1.12 -0.53 -9.95
N ALA A 223 2.08 -0.27 -9.08
CA ALA A 223 3.28 -1.07 -8.90
C ALA A 223 3.10 -2.05 -7.74
N ILE A 224 3.37 -3.32 -7.97
CA ILE A 224 3.43 -4.38 -6.96
C ILE A 224 4.87 -4.88 -6.97
N ASP A 225 5.73 -4.20 -6.18
CA ASP A 225 7.17 -4.39 -6.16
C ASP A 225 7.59 -5.28 -4.99
N GLY A 226 7.75 -6.58 -5.23
CA GLY A 226 8.06 -7.52 -4.17
C GLY A 226 7.00 -7.61 -3.07
N SER A 227 5.79 -7.23 -3.39
CA SER A 227 4.63 -7.25 -2.47
C SER A 227 3.75 -8.46 -2.75
N ALA A 228 3.31 -9.18 -1.72
CA ALA A 228 2.65 -10.47 -1.85
C ALA A 228 1.27 -10.52 -1.19
N HIS A 229 0.47 -11.54 -1.54
CA HIS A 229 -0.83 -11.83 -0.94
C HIS A 229 -1.83 -10.66 -1.00
N ASN A 230 -1.70 -9.77 -1.99
CA ASN A 230 -2.61 -8.64 -2.13
C ASN A 230 -3.85 -9.02 -2.93
N THR A 231 -4.96 -8.32 -2.66
CA THR A 231 -6.23 -8.48 -3.37
C THR A 231 -6.58 -7.16 -4.07
N ILE A 232 -6.61 -7.17 -5.40
CA ILE A 232 -6.98 -6.02 -6.22
C ILE A 232 -8.24 -6.40 -7.01
N ARG A 233 -9.41 -5.92 -6.56
CA ARG A 233 -10.69 -6.37 -7.12
C ARG A 233 -11.72 -5.26 -7.27
N HIS A 234 -12.62 -5.44 -8.24
CA HIS A 234 -13.76 -4.53 -8.50
C HIS A 234 -13.34 -3.07 -8.69
N ASN A 235 -12.11 -2.83 -9.15
CA ASN A 235 -11.63 -1.48 -9.44
C ASN A 235 -11.89 -1.14 -10.92
N ARG A 236 -12.01 0.16 -11.18
CA ARG A 236 -11.99 0.72 -12.52
C ARG A 236 -10.67 1.45 -12.74
N PHE A 237 -9.88 0.95 -13.70
CA PHE A 237 -8.64 1.57 -14.14
C PHE A 237 -8.88 2.32 -15.44
N SER A 238 -8.47 3.58 -15.50
CA SER A 238 -8.43 4.37 -16.73
C SER A 238 -7.15 5.19 -16.78
N ALA A 239 -6.92 5.97 -17.84
CA ALA A 239 -5.64 6.66 -18.05
C ALA A 239 -4.42 5.71 -18.16
N LEU A 240 -4.59 4.58 -18.83
CA LEU A 240 -3.64 3.46 -18.91
C LEU A 240 -2.51 3.65 -19.95
N SER A 241 -2.14 4.89 -20.28
CA SER A 241 -1.11 5.17 -21.29
C SER A 241 0.24 4.50 -21.02
N HIS A 242 0.59 4.31 -19.74
CA HIS A 242 1.83 3.67 -19.28
C HIS A 242 1.60 2.30 -18.64
N GLY A 243 0.44 1.67 -18.89
CA GLY A 243 0.07 0.36 -18.36
C GLY A 243 -0.77 0.41 -17.08
N GLY A 244 -1.28 -0.76 -16.69
CA GLY A 244 -2.16 -0.92 -15.53
C GLY A 244 -1.41 -1.35 -14.26
N LEU A 245 -1.42 -2.65 -13.98
CA LEU A 245 -0.79 -3.24 -12.81
C LEU A 245 0.45 -4.04 -13.22
N PHE A 246 1.62 -3.69 -12.69
CA PHE A 246 2.86 -4.41 -12.98
C PHE A 246 3.41 -5.04 -11.70
N LEU A 247 3.69 -6.35 -11.78
CA LEU A 247 4.28 -7.15 -10.74
C LEU A 247 5.75 -7.39 -11.06
N TYR A 248 6.62 -6.95 -10.18
CA TYR A 248 8.07 -7.08 -10.35
C TYR A 248 8.79 -7.01 -8.99
N ARG A 249 10.09 -7.19 -9.01
CA ARG A 249 10.96 -7.03 -7.84
C ARG A 249 12.16 -6.17 -8.21
N ASN A 250 12.32 -5.03 -7.54
CA ASN A 250 13.49 -4.17 -7.72
C ASN A 250 14.68 -4.74 -6.92
N CYS A 251 15.32 -5.77 -7.45
CA CYS A 251 16.50 -6.39 -6.84
C CYS A 251 17.58 -5.36 -6.55
N GLY A 252 18.15 -5.37 -5.33
CA GLY A 252 19.32 -4.56 -4.96
C GLY A 252 19.14 -3.05 -4.92
N GLU A 253 17.95 -2.52 -5.11
CA GLU A 253 17.71 -1.08 -5.10
C GLU A 253 18.13 -0.47 -3.75
N GLY A 254 19.03 0.53 -3.78
CA GLY A 254 19.62 1.15 -2.59
C GLY A 254 20.49 0.19 -1.75
N GLY A 255 20.96 -0.94 -2.31
CA GLY A 255 21.71 -1.97 -1.60
C GLY A 255 20.87 -2.79 -0.63
N THR A 256 19.54 -2.83 -0.83
CA THR A 256 18.58 -3.58 -0.03
C THR A 256 18.32 -4.94 -0.69
N VAL A 257 18.54 -6.03 0.05
CA VAL A 257 18.20 -7.39 -0.40
C VAL A 257 16.69 -7.59 -0.27
N ARG A 258 16.02 -7.94 -1.38
CA ARG A 258 14.58 -8.19 -1.43
C ARG A 258 14.29 -9.65 -1.14
N HIS A 259 13.68 -9.94 0.00
CA HIS A 259 13.38 -11.31 0.40
C HIS A 259 12.11 -11.82 -0.27
N GLN A 260 11.06 -11.01 -0.27
CA GLN A 260 9.76 -11.37 -0.80
C GLN A 260 9.68 -11.14 -2.32
N THR A 261 8.91 -11.95 -2.98
CA THR A 261 8.56 -11.83 -4.41
C THR A 261 7.11 -11.37 -4.56
N PRO A 262 6.70 -10.78 -5.70
CA PRO A 262 5.32 -10.37 -5.94
C PRO A 262 4.44 -11.59 -6.27
N SER A 263 4.21 -12.43 -5.27
CA SER A 263 3.56 -13.74 -5.40
C SER A 263 2.22 -13.79 -4.68
N HIS A 264 1.38 -14.76 -5.05
CA HIS A 264 0.09 -15.03 -4.40
C HIS A 264 -0.87 -13.82 -4.41
N ASN A 265 -0.74 -12.91 -5.36
CA ASN A 265 -1.65 -11.79 -5.51
C ASN A 265 -2.89 -12.22 -6.31
N THR A 266 -4.04 -11.66 -5.97
CA THR A 266 -5.30 -11.85 -6.70
C THR A 266 -5.73 -10.54 -7.36
N ILE A 267 -5.83 -10.55 -8.69
CA ILE A 267 -6.27 -9.41 -9.52
C ILE A 267 -7.55 -9.86 -10.22
N SER A 268 -8.71 -9.51 -9.67
CA SER A 268 -9.98 -10.05 -10.16
C SER A 268 -11.08 -9.01 -10.33
N ASP A 269 -11.98 -9.28 -11.25
CA ASP A 269 -13.23 -8.52 -11.42
C ASP A 269 -13.01 -7.01 -11.66
N ASN A 270 -11.82 -6.61 -12.11
CA ASN A 270 -11.50 -5.24 -12.43
C ASN A 270 -11.92 -4.89 -13.86
N THR A 271 -12.15 -3.60 -14.11
CA THR A 271 -12.39 -3.07 -15.46
C THR A 271 -11.22 -2.17 -15.87
N PHE A 272 -10.58 -2.51 -16.98
CA PHE A 272 -9.51 -1.74 -17.60
C PHE A 272 -10.07 -0.99 -18.80
N PHE A 273 -10.14 0.33 -18.70
CA PHE A 273 -10.81 1.18 -19.65
C PHE A 273 -9.83 2.00 -20.49
N TYR A 274 -9.59 1.55 -21.72
CA TYR A 274 -8.70 2.21 -22.69
C TYR A 274 -9.51 3.09 -23.65
N ARG A 275 -9.62 4.38 -23.38
CA ARG A 275 -10.27 5.33 -24.32
C ARG A 275 -9.42 5.62 -25.54
N HIS A 276 -8.13 5.89 -25.30
CA HIS A 276 -7.16 6.28 -26.34
C HIS A 276 -5.86 5.51 -26.08
N TYR A 277 -5.89 4.20 -26.38
CA TYR A 277 -4.70 3.38 -26.21
C TYR A 277 -3.86 3.44 -27.49
N HIS A 278 -2.75 4.14 -27.43
CA HIS A 278 -1.73 4.15 -28.48
C HIS A 278 -0.46 3.38 -28.05
N GLY A 279 -0.47 2.78 -26.88
CA GLY A 279 0.69 2.17 -26.26
C GLY A 279 0.86 0.67 -26.53
N ARG A 280 1.99 0.13 -26.08
CA ARG A 280 2.36 -1.28 -26.12
C ARG A 280 2.27 -1.93 -24.73
N LEU A 281 1.94 -1.17 -23.68
CA LEU A 281 1.99 -1.63 -22.30
C LEU A 281 0.66 -2.27 -21.89
N PRO A 282 0.70 -3.43 -21.20
CA PRO A 282 -0.48 -4.22 -20.89
C PRO A 282 -1.28 -3.65 -19.72
N ALA A 283 -2.48 -4.22 -19.52
CA ALA A 283 -3.31 -3.96 -18.35
C ALA A 283 -2.71 -4.62 -17.10
N VAL A 284 -2.21 -5.84 -17.25
CA VAL A 284 -1.52 -6.58 -16.18
C VAL A 284 -0.24 -7.19 -16.74
N TRP A 285 0.85 -7.06 -16.02
CA TRP A 285 2.13 -7.64 -16.40
C TRP A 285 2.78 -8.32 -15.19
N LEU A 286 2.85 -9.64 -15.22
CA LEU A 286 3.51 -10.49 -14.24
C LEU A 286 4.96 -10.70 -14.68
N GLY A 287 5.93 -10.37 -13.82
CA GLY A 287 7.36 -10.44 -14.13
C GLY A 287 7.83 -9.31 -15.06
N ALA A 288 7.32 -8.09 -14.84
CA ALA A 288 7.49 -6.96 -15.75
C ALA A 288 8.94 -6.48 -15.91
N ARG A 289 9.86 -6.94 -15.08
CA ARG A 289 11.25 -6.51 -15.07
C ARG A 289 12.26 -7.66 -15.16
N ASN A 290 12.00 -8.80 -14.55
CA ASN A 290 12.80 -10.03 -14.58
C ASN A 290 14.32 -9.79 -14.53
N GLY A 291 14.80 -9.06 -13.52
CA GLY A 291 16.22 -8.78 -13.32
C GLY A 291 16.82 -7.72 -14.27
N ASN A 292 16.02 -7.14 -15.14
CA ASN A 292 16.47 -6.14 -16.11
C ASN A 292 16.66 -4.75 -15.45
N ARG A 293 17.60 -4.67 -14.48
CA ARG A 293 17.93 -3.46 -13.72
C ARG A 293 19.44 -3.36 -13.45
N ASN A 294 19.98 -2.17 -13.55
CA ASN A 294 21.42 -1.93 -13.33
C ASN A 294 21.84 -2.12 -11.87
N TYR A 295 20.91 -2.00 -10.92
CA TYR A 295 21.19 -2.09 -9.48
C TYR A 295 21.01 -3.50 -8.90
N CYS A 296 20.65 -4.51 -9.71
CA CYS A 296 20.44 -5.87 -9.24
C CYS A 296 21.67 -6.55 -8.63
N GLN A 297 22.87 -6.02 -8.91
CA GLN A 297 24.11 -6.55 -8.33
C GLN A 297 24.50 -5.85 -7.01
N ALA A 298 23.80 -4.79 -6.63
CA ALA A 298 24.13 -4.03 -5.42
C ALA A 298 23.85 -4.81 -4.12
N ASP A 299 23.10 -5.92 -4.19
CA ASP A 299 22.78 -6.81 -3.09
C ASP A 299 23.49 -8.17 -3.18
N ALA A 300 24.50 -8.31 -4.02
CA ALA A 300 25.25 -9.56 -4.20
C ALA A 300 25.94 -10.04 -2.90
N GLY A 301 26.08 -11.37 -2.77
CA GLY A 301 26.85 -11.98 -1.69
C GLY A 301 26.06 -12.46 -0.48
N TYR A 302 24.73 -12.36 -0.49
CA TYR A 302 23.87 -12.91 0.56
C TYR A 302 23.19 -14.21 0.10
N PRO A 303 22.97 -15.20 0.98
CA PRO A 303 22.43 -16.51 0.60
C PRO A 303 20.90 -16.55 0.53
N PHE A 304 20.23 -15.44 0.20
CA PHE A 304 18.78 -15.33 0.17
C PHE A 304 18.29 -14.21 -0.76
N GLY A 305 17.00 -14.25 -1.05
CA GLY A 305 16.25 -13.18 -1.72
C GLY A 305 16.81 -12.81 -3.11
N SER A 306 16.81 -11.54 -3.41
CA SER A 306 17.31 -10.99 -4.68
C SER A 306 18.81 -11.16 -4.87
N SER A 307 19.56 -11.46 -3.82
CA SER A 307 20.99 -11.75 -3.89
C SER A 307 21.31 -13.09 -4.58
N ILE A 308 20.39 -14.07 -4.50
CA ILE A 308 20.55 -15.37 -5.16
C ILE A 308 19.79 -15.45 -6.49
N SER A 309 18.84 -14.57 -6.74
CA SER A 309 18.09 -14.51 -8.00
C SER A 309 17.65 -13.10 -8.28
N ASN A 310 18.04 -12.56 -9.43
CA ASN A 310 17.63 -11.26 -9.90
C ASN A 310 16.29 -11.26 -10.63
N LEU A 311 15.62 -12.40 -10.74
CA LEU A 311 14.31 -12.50 -11.34
C LEU A 311 13.23 -11.92 -10.42
N ASP A 312 12.15 -11.44 -11.01
CA ASP A 312 11.03 -10.85 -10.25
C ASP A 312 10.34 -11.88 -9.33
N GLY A 313 10.28 -13.15 -9.77
CA GLY A 313 9.61 -14.20 -9.03
C GLY A 313 8.10 -13.98 -8.91
N ALA A 314 7.47 -13.39 -9.95
CA ALA A 314 6.02 -13.24 -10.02
C ALA A 314 5.34 -14.59 -10.26
N GLN A 315 4.97 -15.29 -9.18
CA GLN A 315 4.47 -16.66 -9.24
C GLN A 315 3.23 -16.86 -8.37
N HIS A 316 2.46 -17.90 -8.70
CA HIS A 316 1.23 -18.27 -7.97
C HIS A 316 0.20 -17.12 -7.88
N ASN A 317 0.24 -16.15 -8.79
CA ASN A 317 -0.73 -15.08 -8.85
C ASN A 317 -2.00 -15.53 -9.59
N ARG A 318 -3.12 -14.92 -9.29
CA ARG A 318 -4.40 -15.14 -9.97
C ARG A 318 -4.84 -13.87 -10.68
N VAL A 319 -5.06 -13.95 -12.00
CA VAL A 319 -5.59 -12.84 -12.82
C VAL A 319 -6.87 -13.34 -13.49
N ASN A 320 -8.01 -13.06 -12.88
CA ASN A 320 -9.26 -13.68 -13.32
C ASN A 320 -10.45 -12.72 -13.38
N ASN A 321 -11.37 -13.02 -14.30
CA ASN A 321 -12.65 -12.32 -14.47
C ASN A 321 -12.52 -10.81 -14.72
N ASN A 322 -11.35 -10.32 -15.16
CA ASN A 322 -11.17 -8.91 -15.47
C ASN A 322 -11.79 -8.59 -16.83
N ARG A 323 -12.30 -7.37 -16.96
CA ARG A 323 -12.96 -6.83 -18.16
C ARG A 323 -12.04 -5.81 -18.81
N ILE A 324 -11.63 -6.03 -20.06
CA ILE A 324 -10.73 -5.14 -20.79
C ILE A 324 -11.50 -4.48 -21.93
N TYR A 325 -11.61 -3.17 -21.91
CA TYR A 325 -12.40 -2.42 -22.87
C TYR A 325 -11.69 -2.35 -24.23
N LYS A 326 -12.38 -2.80 -25.29
CA LYS A 326 -11.93 -2.81 -26.70
C LYS A 326 -10.69 -3.64 -27.05
N LEU A 327 -10.01 -4.26 -26.10
CA LEU A 327 -8.77 -5.01 -26.32
C LEU A 327 -8.89 -6.43 -25.77
N SER A 328 -8.21 -7.39 -26.42
CA SER A 328 -8.26 -8.78 -25.98
C SER A 328 -7.40 -9.04 -24.75
N PRO A 329 -7.85 -9.88 -23.82
CA PRO A 329 -7.04 -10.28 -22.65
C PRO A 329 -5.70 -10.89 -23.04
N GLN A 330 -5.61 -11.69 -24.09
CA GLN A 330 -4.38 -12.32 -24.58
C GLN A 330 -3.29 -11.30 -24.94
N ARG A 331 -3.68 -10.11 -25.37
CA ARG A 331 -2.76 -9.01 -25.68
C ARG A 331 -2.42 -8.20 -24.45
N MET A 332 -3.38 -8.06 -23.52
CA MET A 332 -3.36 -7.09 -22.45
C MET A 332 -2.99 -7.67 -21.07
N ILE A 333 -2.87 -9.00 -20.97
CA ILE A 333 -2.34 -9.66 -19.79
C ILE A 333 -1.06 -10.39 -20.23
N ARG A 334 0.08 -9.93 -19.73
CA ARG A 334 1.38 -10.55 -20.01
C ARG A 334 1.86 -11.29 -18.79
N ASP A 335 2.29 -12.53 -19.02
CA ASP A 335 2.87 -13.37 -17.98
C ASP A 335 4.30 -13.75 -18.39
N GLN A 336 5.27 -13.30 -17.62
CA GLN A 336 6.68 -13.68 -17.68
C GLN A 336 7.14 -14.26 -16.34
N GLY A 337 6.18 -14.63 -15.49
CA GLY A 337 6.39 -15.34 -14.24
C GLY A 337 6.19 -16.85 -14.41
N SER A 338 5.83 -17.53 -13.32
CA SER A 338 5.56 -18.98 -13.31
C SER A 338 4.35 -19.32 -12.43
N ASP A 339 3.71 -20.42 -12.73
CA ASP A 339 2.62 -20.98 -11.91
C ASP A 339 1.45 -20.00 -11.64
N ASN A 340 1.27 -19.02 -12.53
CA ASN A 340 0.18 -18.07 -12.45
C ASN A 340 -1.09 -18.64 -13.10
N ILE A 341 -2.26 -18.27 -12.58
CA ILE A 341 -3.56 -18.67 -13.11
C ILE A 341 -4.22 -17.47 -13.77
N ILE A 342 -4.38 -17.53 -15.09
CA ILE A 342 -5.03 -16.50 -15.89
C ILE A 342 -6.31 -17.09 -16.51
N SER A 343 -7.49 -16.67 -16.05
CA SER A 343 -8.76 -17.28 -16.47
C SER A 343 -9.94 -16.30 -16.45
N GLY A 344 -10.96 -16.56 -17.26
CA GLY A 344 -12.24 -15.82 -17.22
C GLY A 344 -12.15 -14.33 -17.60
N ASN A 345 -11.01 -13.84 -18.07
CA ASN A 345 -10.86 -12.45 -18.48
C ASN A 345 -11.52 -12.22 -19.85
N THR A 346 -12.23 -11.10 -20.02
CA THR A 346 -13.06 -10.83 -21.19
C THR A 346 -12.80 -9.46 -21.81
N THR A 347 -13.13 -9.35 -23.11
CA THR A 347 -13.21 -8.06 -23.81
C THR A 347 -14.59 -7.46 -23.61
N VAL A 348 -14.66 -6.17 -23.28
CA VAL A 348 -15.89 -5.38 -23.25
C VAL A 348 -15.89 -4.43 -24.43
N ARG A 349 -17.02 -4.30 -25.11
CA ARG A 349 -17.24 -3.42 -26.28
C ARG A 349 -17.72 -2.04 -25.86
#